data_b7fbfc276e7cc5cb87c58ce2ecfb4c22
#
_entry.id   b7fbfc276e7cc5cb87c58ce2ecfb4c22
#
_cell.length_a   1.000
_cell.length_b   1.000
_cell.length_c   1.000
_cell.angle_alpha   90.00
_cell.angle_beta   90.00
_cell.angle_gamma   90.00
#
_symmetry.space_group_name_H-M   'P 1'
#
loop_
_entity.id
_entity.type
_entity.pdbx_description
1 polymer ?
#
loop_
_entity_poly.entity_id
_entity_poly.type
_entity_poly.pdbx_seq_one_letter_code
_entity_poly.pdbx_strand_id
1 'polypeptide(L)'
;MTKRRPGFMDEVLRRIDADGPLASGDLNERVGKKGTWWDWDDGKIALEHLFWSGRITAVRRPTDFARLYDLTERVIPQHVLARPSLPERDARKELLLLAAKHHGVGTMQDLTDYHRQKNAPCKPLLDELVEEGSLQRVDVQGWDKPAYLHPQAKLPRRIGACALLSPFDPVCWNRDRSERLFGFHYRIEIYTPAPKRTYGYYVLPILWGDTLV
;
A
#
# COMPACT_ATOMS: atom_id res chain seq x y z
N MET A 1 -16.74 -11.30 12.40
CA MET A 1 -16.60 -12.68 11.95
C MET A 1 -16.54 -13.68 13.11
N THR A 2 -15.63 -13.53 14.05
CA THR A 2 -15.53 -14.39 15.26
C THR A 2 -16.84 -14.60 16.04
N LYS A 3 -17.76 -13.63 16.00
CA LYS A 3 -19.10 -13.79 16.63
C LYS A 3 -20.09 -14.60 15.79
N ARG A 4 -19.92 -14.70 14.45
CA ARG A 4 -20.84 -15.44 13.55
C ARG A 4 -20.43 -16.91 13.37
N ARG A 5 -19.12 -17.19 13.28
CA ARG A 5 -18.57 -18.55 13.11
C ARG A 5 -17.30 -18.69 13.97
N PRO A 6 -17.43 -19.01 15.28
CA PRO A 6 -16.28 -19.27 16.13
C PRO A 6 -15.47 -20.45 15.59
N GLY A 7 -14.13 -20.32 15.56
CA GLY A 7 -13.23 -21.38 15.08
C GLY A 7 -13.07 -21.50 13.56
N PHE A 8 -13.82 -20.75 12.74
CA PHE A 8 -13.73 -20.86 11.28
C PHE A 8 -12.34 -20.46 10.71
N MET A 9 -11.67 -19.48 11.32
CA MET A 9 -10.31 -19.13 10.90
C MET A 9 -9.32 -20.26 11.15
N ASP A 10 -9.45 -20.97 12.27
CA ASP A 10 -8.59 -22.11 12.58
C ASP A 10 -8.91 -23.31 11.68
N GLU A 11 -10.16 -23.45 11.25
CA GLU A 11 -10.56 -24.43 10.24
C GLU A 11 -9.91 -24.14 8.90
N VAL A 12 -9.95 -22.87 8.42
CA VAL A 12 -9.30 -22.43 7.18
C VAL A 12 -7.79 -22.69 7.24
N LEU A 13 -7.14 -22.38 8.37
CA LEU A 13 -5.70 -22.67 8.54
C LEU A 13 -5.40 -24.16 8.48
N ARG A 14 -6.15 -25.00 9.19
CA ARG A 14 -5.98 -26.45 9.14
C ARG A 14 -6.17 -27.00 7.73
N ARG A 15 -7.11 -26.44 6.97
CA ARG A 15 -7.32 -26.82 5.58
C ARG A 15 -6.14 -26.43 4.69
N ILE A 16 -5.61 -25.21 4.82
CA ILE A 16 -4.39 -24.80 4.10
C ILE A 16 -3.21 -25.69 4.49
N ASP A 17 -3.10 -26.07 5.76
CA ASP A 17 -2.03 -26.93 6.22
C ASP A 17 -2.12 -28.35 5.64
N ALA A 18 -3.31 -28.92 5.58
CA ALA A 18 -3.54 -30.28 5.12
C ALA A 18 -3.55 -30.40 3.58
N ASP A 19 -4.23 -29.47 2.90
CA ASP A 19 -4.54 -29.57 1.47
C ASP A 19 -3.57 -28.73 0.60
N GLY A 20 -2.75 -27.85 1.22
CA GLY A 20 -1.87 -26.93 0.53
C GLY A 20 -2.54 -25.59 0.19
N PRO A 21 -1.94 -24.80 -0.73
CA PRO A 21 -2.40 -23.45 -1.06
C PRO A 21 -3.83 -23.41 -1.58
N LEU A 22 -4.65 -22.48 -1.08
CA LEU A 22 -6.05 -22.29 -1.45
C LEU A 22 -6.28 -20.94 -2.13
N ALA A 23 -7.10 -20.92 -3.18
CA ALA A 23 -7.69 -19.69 -3.70
C ALA A 23 -8.98 -19.34 -2.94
N SER A 24 -9.40 -18.07 -3.01
CA SER A 24 -10.67 -17.65 -2.36
C SER A 24 -11.89 -18.40 -2.90
N GLY A 25 -11.86 -18.85 -4.16
CA GLY A 25 -12.92 -19.64 -4.76
C GLY A 25 -13.06 -21.07 -4.20
N ASP A 26 -11.98 -21.61 -3.63
CA ASP A 26 -11.95 -22.96 -3.08
C ASP A 26 -12.66 -23.06 -1.70
N LEU A 27 -12.88 -21.90 -1.07
CA LEU A 27 -13.62 -21.74 0.19
C LEU A 27 -15.06 -21.23 -0.02
N ASN A 28 -15.67 -21.57 -1.14
CA ASN A 28 -17.00 -21.06 -1.51
C ASN A 28 -18.09 -21.63 -0.59
N GLU A 29 -18.18 -21.07 0.64
CA GLU A 29 -19.14 -21.45 1.67
C GLU A 29 -20.20 -20.35 1.88
N ARG A 30 -20.70 -19.76 0.79
CA ARG A 30 -21.73 -18.74 0.90
C ARG A 30 -23.05 -19.34 1.33
N VAL A 31 -23.53 -18.92 2.48
CA VAL A 31 -24.91 -19.17 2.93
C VAL A 31 -25.75 -17.94 2.57
N GLY A 32 -26.60 -18.03 1.54
CA GLY A 32 -27.51 -16.96 1.12
C GLY A 32 -27.24 -16.36 -0.27
N LYS A 33 -28.09 -15.41 -0.67
CA LYS A 33 -27.97 -14.72 -1.97
C LYS A 33 -26.79 -13.74 -1.97
N LYS A 34 -26.10 -13.61 -3.12
CA LYS A 34 -25.04 -12.62 -3.34
C LYS A 34 -25.65 -11.21 -3.26
N GLY A 35 -25.10 -10.36 -2.39
CA GLY A 35 -25.46 -8.97 -2.25
C GLY A 35 -24.75 -8.06 -3.26
N THR A 36 -24.35 -6.86 -2.82
CA THR A 36 -23.64 -5.87 -3.64
C THR A 36 -22.22 -6.31 -3.98
N TRP A 37 -21.54 -5.54 -4.82
CA TRP A 37 -20.13 -5.77 -5.24
C TRP A 37 -19.16 -6.04 -4.08
N TRP A 38 -19.41 -5.47 -2.90
CA TRP A 38 -18.57 -5.59 -1.70
C TRP A 38 -19.03 -6.67 -0.71
N ASP A 39 -20.03 -7.47 -1.08
CA ASP A 39 -20.52 -8.57 -0.25
C ASP A 39 -19.60 -9.79 -0.38
N TRP A 40 -18.61 -9.84 0.49
CA TRP A 40 -17.66 -10.94 0.57
C TRP A 40 -18.26 -12.12 1.34
N ASP A 41 -18.00 -13.34 0.84
CA ASP A 41 -18.30 -14.55 1.58
C ASP A 41 -17.38 -14.73 2.81
N ASP A 42 -17.80 -15.61 3.72
CA ASP A 42 -17.06 -15.85 4.97
C ASP A 42 -15.65 -16.40 4.72
N GLY A 43 -15.44 -17.21 3.67
CA GLY A 43 -14.14 -17.74 3.29
C GLY A 43 -13.18 -16.64 2.89
N LYS A 44 -13.63 -15.72 2.04
CA LYS A 44 -12.80 -14.56 1.63
C LYS A 44 -12.47 -13.65 2.80
N ILE A 45 -13.44 -13.38 3.69
CA ILE A 45 -13.18 -12.56 4.89
C ILE A 45 -12.15 -13.24 5.80
N ALA A 46 -12.23 -14.57 5.96
CA ALA A 46 -11.27 -15.32 6.78
C ALA A 46 -9.86 -15.26 6.18
N LEU A 47 -9.72 -15.50 4.87
CA LEU A 47 -8.43 -15.41 4.18
C LEU A 47 -7.82 -14.01 4.27
N GLU A 48 -8.59 -12.97 4.04
CA GLU A 48 -8.08 -11.59 4.17
C GLU A 48 -7.64 -11.27 5.60
N HIS A 49 -8.41 -11.72 6.61
CA HIS A 49 -8.02 -11.51 8.01
C HIS A 49 -6.72 -12.26 8.36
N LEU A 50 -6.60 -13.52 7.96
CA LEU A 50 -5.39 -14.33 8.18
C LEU A 50 -4.19 -13.75 7.43
N PHE A 51 -4.39 -13.23 6.23
CA PHE A 51 -3.37 -12.55 5.44
C PHE A 51 -2.90 -11.26 6.11
N TRP A 52 -3.82 -10.39 6.54
CA TRP A 52 -3.48 -9.15 7.23
C TRP A 52 -2.83 -9.38 8.60
N SER A 53 -3.14 -10.50 9.26
CA SER A 53 -2.48 -10.90 10.51
C SER A 53 -1.13 -11.57 10.32
N GLY A 54 -0.70 -11.83 9.07
CA GLY A 54 0.57 -12.45 8.74
C GLY A 54 0.62 -13.97 8.98
N ARG A 55 -0.52 -14.61 9.30
CA ARG A 55 -0.59 -16.07 9.51
C ARG A 55 -0.52 -16.85 8.20
N ILE A 56 -1.01 -16.27 7.13
CA ILE A 56 -0.85 -16.76 5.76
C ILE A 56 -0.29 -15.65 4.89
N THR A 57 0.32 -16.02 3.77
CA THR A 57 0.73 -15.09 2.73
C THR A 57 0.15 -15.52 1.39
N ALA A 58 0.41 -14.77 0.32
CA ALA A 58 -0.16 -15.07 -0.98
C ALA A 58 0.93 -15.10 -2.05
N VAL A 59 0.86 -16.11 -2.90
CA VAL A 59 1.59 -16.17 -4.18
C VAL A 59 0.60 -16.05 -5.34
N ARG A 60 1.09 -15.67 -6.50
CA ARG A 60 0.27 -15.63 -7.71
C ARG A 60 0.25 -16.98 -8.41
N ARG A 61 -0.93 -17.45 -8.77
CA ARG A 61 -1.08 -18.59 -9.67
C ARG A 61 -0.65 -18.18 -11.09
N PRO A 62 0.29 -18.91 -11.72
CA PRO A 62 0.84 -18.48 -13.01
C PRO A 62 -0.18 -18.41 -14.15
N THR A 63 -1.24 -19.21 -14.09
CA THR A 63 -2.23 -19.35 -15.18
C THR A 63 -3.20 -18.18 -15.30
N ASP A 64 -3.60 -17.56 -14.18
CA ASP A 64 -4.65 -16.54 -14.15
C ASP A 64 -4.38 -15.41 -13.17
N PHE A 65 -3.19 -15.39 -12.57
CA PHE A 65 -2.77 -14.42 -11.54
C PHE A 65 -3.64 -14.40 -10.28
N ALA A 66 -4.52 -15.38 -10.06
CA ALA A 66 -5.28 -15.50 -8.83
C ALA A 66 -4.34 -15.63 -7.62
N ARG A 67 -4.75 -15.07 -6.49
CA ARG A 67 -4.03 -15.27 -5.23
C ARG A 67 -4.24 -16.68 -4.73
N LEU A 68 -3.14 -17.37 -4.46
CA LEU A 68 -3.10 -18.62 -3.70
C LEU A 68 -2.57 -18.31 -2.32
N TYR A 69 -3.36 -18.58 -1.30
CA TYR A 69 -2.99 -18.35 0.10
C TYR A 69 -2.39 -19.62 0.69
N ASP A 70 -1.21 -19.49 1.28
CA ASP A 70 -0.51 -20.58 1.96
C ASP A 70 0.05 -20.12 3.31
N LEU A 71 0.49 -21.04 4.14
CA LEU A 71 1.14 -20.74 5.41
C LEU A 71 2.37 -19.87 5.17
N THR A 72 2.53 -18.84 5.99
CA THR A 72 3.64 -17.89 5.87
C THR A 72 5.00 -18.60 5.90
N GLU A 73 5.14 -19.64 6.72
CA GLU A 73 6.35 -20.44 6.88
C GLU A 73 6.72 -21.24 5.63
N ARG A 74 5.76 -21.54 4.77
CA ARG A 74 6.01 -22.27 3.50
C ARG A 74 6.46 -21.36 2.38
N VAL A 75 6.05 -20.11 2.42
CA VAL A 75 6.26 -19.14 1.33
C VAL A 75 7.44 -18.21 1.60
N ILE A 76 7.56 -17.72 2.85
CA ILE A 76 8.63 -16.80 3.22
C ILE A 76 9.86 -17.60 3.64
N PRO A 77 11.05 -17.29 3.07
CA PRO A 77 12.28 -17.97 3.42
C PRO A 77 12.59 -17.88 4.92
N GLN A 78 13.03 -19.00 5.52
CA GLN A 78 13.27 -19.10 6.95
C GLN A 78 14.23 -18.03 7.48
N HIS A 79 15.27 -17.66 6.73
CA HIS A 79 16.21 -16.61 7.14
C HIS A 79 15.55 -15.21 7.24
N VAL A 80 14.42 -15.00 6.58
CA VAL A 80 13.61 -13.77 6.70
C VAL A 80 12.73 -13.86 7.94
N LEU A 81 12.06 -15.01 8.14
CA LEU A 81 11.19 -15.25 9.32
C LEU A 81 11.96 -15.22 10.63
N ALA A 82 13.23 -15.65 10.61
CA ALA A 82 14.08 -15.66 11.80
C ALA A 82 14.58 -14.27 12.21
N ARG A 83 14.36 -13.22 11.41
CA ARG A 83 14.73 -11.85 11.79
C ARG A 83 13.85 -11.39 12.94
N PRO A 84 14.42 -10.78 13.98
CA PRO A 84 13.63 -10.23 15.07
C PRO A 84 12.72 -9.10 14.53
N SER A 85 11.46 -9.12 14.95
CA SER A 85 10.52 -8.03 14.66
C SER A 85 10.95 -6.76 15.40
N LEU A 86 10.96 -5.64 14.72
CA LEU A 86 11.18 -4.35 15.36
C LEU A 86 10.00 -4.01 16.30
N PRO A 87 10.24 -3.34 17.42
CA PRO A 87 9.19 -2.69 18.18
C PRO A 87 8.36 -1.77 17.27
N GLU A 88 7.06 -1.65 17.55
CA GLU A 88 6.15 -0.88 16.68
C GLU A 88 6.66 0.55 16.41
N ARG A 89 7.21 1.20 17.43
CA ARG A 89 7.76 2.54 17.34
C ARG A 89 8.92 2.62 16.34
N ASP A 90 9.86 1.70 16.43
CA ASP A 90 11.05 1.65 15.57
C ASP A 90 10.66 1.26 14.13
N ALA A 91 9.72 0.33 13.98
CA ALA A 91 9.17 -0.01 12.68
C ALA A 91 8.49 1.19 12.00
N ARG A 92 7.78 2.04 12.76
CA ARG A 92 7.21 3.28 12.24
C ARG A 92 8.27 4.27 11.79
N LYS A 93 9.35 4.44 12.54
CA LYS A 93 10.50 5.30 12.17
C LYS A 93 11.14 4.81 10.86
N GLU A 94 11.43 3.52 10.76
CA GLU A 94 11.98 2.92 9.55
C GLU A 94 11.08 3.13 8.33
N LEU A 95 9.76 2.96 8.46
CA LEU A 95 8.83 3.21 7.38
C LEU A 95 8.78 4.69 6.96
N LEU A 96 8.93 5.64 7.90
CA LEU A 96 9.04 7.05 7.57
C LEU A 96 10.34 7.37 6.82
N LEU A 97 11.46 6.79 7.23
CA LEU A 97 12.75 6.93 6.52
C LEU A 97 12.69 6.35 5.10
N LEU A 98 12.10 5.17 4.94
CA LEU A 98 11.88 4.57 3.62
C LEU A 98 10.99 5.46 2.75
N ALA A 99 9.90 5.99 3.28
CA ALA A 99 9.05 6.93 2.55
C ALA A 99 9.81 8.19 2.13
N ALA A 100 10.61 8.77 3.04
CA ALA A 100 11.44 9.94 2.74
C ALA A 100 12.49 9.63 1.67
N LYS A 101 13.11 8.45 1.71
CA LYS A 101 14.06 7.99 0.70
C LYS A 101 13.41 7.86 -0.69
N HIS A 102 12.21 7.34 -0.76
CA HIS A 102 11.47 7.18 -2.02
C HIS A 102 10.96 8.50 -2.59
N HIS A 103 10.53 9.41 -1.73
CA HIS A 103 10.06 10.73 -2.16
C HIS A 103 11.19 11.74 -2.40
N GLY A 104 12.36 11.54 -1.78
CA GLY A 104 13.43 12.54 -1.71
C GLY A 104 13.08 13.67 -0.75
N VAL A 105 12.00 14.38 -1.00
CA VAL A 105 11.42 15.42 -0.13
C VAL A 105 9.90 15.25 -0.06
N GLY A 106 9.31 15.43 1.12
CA GLY A 106 7.87 15.33 1.31
C GLY A 106 7.41 15.95 2.62
N THR A 107 6.14 16.36 2.68
CA THR A 107 5.50 16.79 3.92
C THR A 107 5.26 15.59 4.84
N MET A 108 4.94 15.82 6.11
CA MET A 108 4.53 14.75 7.02
C MET A 108 3.41 13.89 6.41
N GLN A 109 2.43 14.52 5.77
CA GLN A 109 1.32 13.82 5.12
C GLN A 109 1.79 12.89 3.99
N ASP A 110 2.74 13.34 3.19
CA ASP A 110 3.30 12.51 2.10
C ASP A 110 4.01 11.28 2.66
N LEU A 111 4.85 11.46 3.70
CA LEU A 111 5.62 10.38 4.30
C LEU A 111 4.74 9.36 5.03
N THR A 112 3.73 9.83 5.73
CA THR A 112 2.80 8.92 6.44
C THR A 112 1.87 8.18 5.48
N ASP A 113 1.39 8.85 4.41
CA ASP A 113 0.52 8.23 3.41
C ASP A 113 1.22 7.12 2.63
N TYR A 114 2.53 7.22 2.40
CA TYR A 114 3.28 6.24 1.62
C TYR A 114 3.09 4.81 2.14
N HIS A 115 3.14 4.62 3.46
CA HIS A 115 2.91 3.34 4.15
C HIS A 115 1.59 3.31 4.95
N ARG A 116 0.63 4.18 4.62
CA ARG A 116 -0.70 4.25 5.26
C ARG A 116 -0.64 4.39 6.78
N GLN A 117 0.35 5.12 7.29
CA GLN A 117 0.49 5.41 8.71
C GLN A 117 -0.43 6.57 9.12
N LYS A 118 -0.83 6.60 10.39
CA LYS A 118 -1.57 7.73 10.96
C LYS A 118 -0.62 8.87 11.33
N ASN A 119 -1.01 10.11 11.07
CA ASN A 119 -0.17 11.30 11.33
C ASN A 119 0.17 11.48 12.81
N ALA A 120 -0.80 11.35 13.70
CA ALA A 120 -0.62 11.64 15.12
C ALA A 120 0.54 10.86 15.77
N PRO A 121 0.64 9.53 15.67
CA PRO A 121 1.76 8.78 16.24
C PRO A 121 3.08 8.99 15.49
N CYS A 122 3.07 9.49 14.25
CA CYS A 122 4.27 9.71 13.46
C CYS A 122 4.91 11.09 13.67
N LYS A 123 4.15 12.09 14.12
CA LYS A 123 4.66 13.44 14.33
C LYS A 123 5.90 13.48 15.24
N PRO A 124 5.86 12.95 16.49
CA PRO A 124 7.04 12.96 17.35
C PRO A 124 8.21 12.15 16.78
N LEU A 125 7.94 11.12 15.99
CA LEU A 125 8.99 10.32 15.36
C LEU A 125 9.73 11.08 14.25
N LEU A 126 9.04 11.96 13.52
CA LEU A 126 9.67 12.84 12.54
C LEU A 126 10.57 13.88 13.23
N ASP A 127 10.14 14.44 14.37
CA ASP A 127 10.94 15.37 15.12
C ASP A 127 12.25 14.70 15.60
N GLU A 128 12.17 13.48 16.13
CA GLU A 128 13.33 12.67 16.51
C GLU A 128 14.26 12.36 15.33
N LEU A 129 13.70 11.97 14.16
CA LEU A 129 14.50 11.69 12.97
C LEU A 129 15.25 12.93 12.48
N VAL A 130 14.72 14.13 12.72
CA VAL A 130 15.42 15.40 12.47
C VAL A 130 16.49 15.64 13.50
N GLU A 131 16.23 15.44 14.80
CA GLU A 131 17.21 15.57 15.87
C GLU A 131 18.39 14.61 15.71
N GLU A 132 18.13 13.38 15.26
CA GLU A 132 19.15 12.36 14.94
C GLU A 132 19.92 12.64 13.65
N GLY A 133 19.53 13.64 12.86
CA GLY A 133 20.12 13.96 11.57
C GLY A 133 19.78 12.98 10.44
N SER A 134 18.85 12.06 10.68
CA SER A 134 18.36 11.10 9.68
C SER A 134 17.46 11.74 8.64
N LEU A 135 16.81 12.85 8.96
CA LEU A 135 16.06 13.73 8.07
C LEU A 135 16.44 15.18 8.30
N GLN A 136 16.25 16.01 7.29
CA GLN A 136 16.38 17.46 7.40
C GLN A 136 15.02 18.13 7.24
N ARG A 137 14.64 18.97 8.19
CA ARG A 137 13.46 19.81 8.05
C ARG A 137 13.79 20.97 7.11
N VAL A 138 12.97 21.15 6.08
CA VAL A 138 13.17 22.18 5.04
C VAL A 138 11.84 22.86 4.71
N ASP A 139 11.93 24.10 4.24
CA ASP A 139 10.83 24.81 3.64
C ASP A 139 10.99 24.77 2.12
N VAL A 140 9.94 24.36 1.42
CA VAL A 140 9.93 24.28 -0.05
C VAL A 140 9.10 25.44 -0.57
N GLN A 141 9.64 26.19 -1.51
CA GLN A 141 8.96 27.33 -2.11
C GLN A 141 7.63 26.89 -2.72
N GLY A 142 6.56 27.59 -2.37
CA GLY A 142 5.20 27.29 -2.83
C GLY A 142 4.47 26.19 -2.05
N TRP A 143 5.06 25.67 -0.96
CA TRP A 143 4.38 24.72 -0.08
C TRP A 143 3.96 25.38 1.24
N ASP A 144 2.72 25.14 1.66
CA ASP A 144 2.16 25.71 2.91
C ASP A 144 2.67 25.02 4.17
N LYS A 145 3.28 23.83 4.05
CA LYS A 145 3.69 23.00 5.17
C LYS A 145 5.19 22.69 5.08
N PRO A 146 5.87 22.60 6.23
CA PRO A 146 7.25 22.16 6.26
C PRO A 146 7.39 20.75 5.67
N ALA A 147 8.51 20.50 5.04
CA ALA A 147 8.87 19.24 4.44
C ALA A 147 10.10 18.63 5.11
N TYR A 148 10.30 17.36 4.84
CA TYR A 148 11.42 16.55 5.33
C TYR A 148 12.20 16.04 4.12
N LEU A 149 13.48 16.42 4.06
CA LEU A 149 14.41 16.03 3.01
C LEU A 149 15.22 14.83 3.50
N HIS A 150 15.28 13.79 2.66
CA HIS A 150 16.19 12.67 2.92
C HIS A 150 17.64 13.09 2.56
N PRO A 151 18.66 12.84 3.43
CA PRO A 151 20.03 13.29 3.16
C PRO A 151 20.65 12.76 1.86
N GLN A 152 20.18 11.61 1.38
CA GLN A 152 20.60 10.99 0.12
C GLN A 152 19.69 11.34 -1.06
N ALA A 153 18.81 12.33 -0.93
CA ALA A 153 17.94 12.74 -2.03
C ALA A 153 18.77 13.23 -3.22
N LYS A 154 18.46 12.70 -4.39
CA LYS A 154 19.12 13.14 -5.63
C LYS A 154 18.38 14.35 -6.18
N LEU A 155 19.13 15.37 -6.56
CA LEU A 155 18.62 16.58 -7.20
C LEU A 155 19.16 16.64 -8.64
N PRO A 156 18.58 15.88 -9.59
CA PRO A 156 19.06 15.86 -10.96
C PRO A 156 18.74 17.20 -11.64
N ARG A 157 19.69 17.70 -12.43
CA ARG A 157 19.46 18.93 -13.23
C ARG A 157 18.50 18.69 -14.41
N ARG A 158 18.34 17.44 -14.83
CA ARG A 158 17.49 17.04 -15.95
C ARG A 158 16.91 15.67 -15.70
N ILE A 159 15.63 15.52 -15.98
CA ILE A 159 14.89 14.27 -15.92
C ILE A 159 14.49 13.88 -17.34
N GLY A 160 15.00 12.74 -17.83
CA GLY A 160 14.68 12.20 -19.16
C GLY A 160 13.65 11.06 -19.11
N ALA A 161 12.78 11.05 -18.10
CA ALA A 161 11.79 9.99 -17.95
C ALA A 161 10.68 10.14 -19.00
N CYS A 162 10.18 9.00 -19.51
CA CYS A 162 8.96 8.90 -20.29
C CYS A 162 8.30 7.56 -19.98
N ALA A 163 7.15 7.58 -19.31
CA ALA A 163 6.47 6.36 -18.88
C ALA A 163 4.95 6.56 -18.72
N LEU A 164 4.19 5.52 -19.06
CA LEU A 164 2.80 5.38 -18.64
C LEU A 164 2.77 4.93 -17.17
N LEU A 165 2.06 5.65 -16.33
CA LEU A 165 1.95 5.35 -14.91
C LEU A 165 0.67 4.57 -14.60
N SER A 166 0.79 3.60 -13.70
CA SER A 166 -0.39 2.99 -13.08
C SER A 166 -1.11 4.04 -12.23
N PRO A 167 -2.44 3.99 -12.11
CA PRO A 167 -3.18 4.83 -11.15
C PRO A 167 -2.75 4.62 -9.69
N PHE A 168 -2.06 3.53 -9.42
CA PHE A 168 -1.54 3.15 -8.10
C PHE A 168 -0.03 3.43 -7.95
N ASP A 169 0.57 4.11 -8.94
CA ASP A 169 1.97 4.51 -8.87
C ASP A 169 2.18 5.57 -7.78
N PRO A 170 3.25 5.47 -6.96
CA PRO A 170 3.56 6.43 -5.91
C PRO A 170 3.67 7.88 -6.40
N VAL A 171 3.98 8.12 -7.65
CA VAL A 171 4.05 9.47 -8.23
C VAL A 171 2.68 10.12 -8.27
N CYS A 172 1.61 9.38 -8.58
CA CYS A 172 0.29 9.94 -8.85
C CYS A 172 -0.86 9.45 -7.93
N TRP A 173 -0.66 8.42 -7.08
CA TRP A 173 -1.76 7.90 -6.26
C TRP A 173 -2.30 8.89 -5.22
N ASN A 174 -1.42 9.76 -4.68
CA ASN A 174 -1.81 10.81 -3.75
C ASN A 174 -2.13 12.09 -4.54
N ARG A 175 -3.42 12.42 -4.62
CA ARG A 175 -3.93 13.51 -5.45
C ARG A 175 -3.42 14.87 -5.02
N ASP A 176 -3.45 15.16 -3.71
CA ASP A 176 -2.99 16.43 -3.15
C ASP A 176 -1.51 16.66 -3.47
N ARG A 177 -0.73 15.57 -3.40
CA ARG A 177 0.68 15.61 -3.76
C ARG A 177 0.90 15.79 -5.27
N SER A 178 0.16 15.07 -6.12
CA SER A 178 0.22 15.23 -7.58
C SER A 178 -0.12 16.64 -8.01
N GLU A 179 -1.18 17.21 -7.43
CA GLU A 179 -1.58 18.59 -7.72
C GLU A 179 -0.54 19.59 -7.25
N ARG A 180 0.01 19.41 -6.04
CA ARG A 180 1.06 20.30 -5.50
C ARG A 180 2.36 20.25 -6.30
N LEU A 181 2.80 19.06 -6.77
CA LEU A 181 4.06 18.88 -7.48
C LEU A 181 3.98 19.22 -8.97
N PHE A 182 2.88 18.83 -9.61
CA PHE A 182 2.76 18.84 -11.06
C PHE A 182 1.61 19.71 -11.58
N GLY A 183 0.78 20.29 -10.71
CA GLY A 183 -0.48 20.94 -11.12
C GLY A 183 -1.44 19.94 -11.78
N PHE A 184 -1.28 18.65 -11.54
CA PHE A 184 -1.97 17.57 -12.25
C PHE A 184 -3.10 16.99 -11.41
N HIS A 185 -4.34 17.26 -11.81
CA HIS A 185 -5.52 16.69 -11.18
C HIS A 185 -5.91 15.38 -11.85
N TYR A 186 -5.67 14.27 -11.18
CA TYR A 186 -5.96 12.94 -11.68
C TYR A 186 -6.90 12.15 -10.77
N ARG A 187 -7.88 11.47 -11.41
CA ARG A 187 -8.76 10.51 -10.76
C ARG A 187 -9.11 9.39 -11.73
N ILE A 188 -8.79 8.14 -11.37
CA ILE A 188 -9.28 7.00 -12.13
C ILE A 188 -10.81 6.90 -12.03
N GLU A 189 -11.50 6.68 -13.14
CA GLU A 189 -12.96 6.72 -13.22
C GLU A 189 -13.61 5.32 -13.36
N ILE A 190 -12.88 4.24 -13.05
CA ILE A 190 -13.42 2.87 -13.10
C ILE A 190 -14.64 2.66 -12.21
N TYR A 191 -14.73 3.40 -11.09
CA TYR A 191 -15.86 3.37 -10.16
C TYR A 191 -16.91 4.43 -10.45
N THR A 192 -16.68 5.27 -11.46
CA THR A 192 -17.61 6.31 -11.87
C THR A 192 -18.59 5.73 -12.91
N PRO A 193 -19.92 5.88 -12.74
CA PRO A 193 -20.88 5.47 -13.76
C PRO A 193 -20.58 6.10 -15.12
N ALA A 194 -20.72 5.34 -16.20
CA ALA A 194 -20.32 5.75 -17.56
C ALA A 194 -20.80 7.17 -17.96
N PRO A 195 -22.07 7.57 -17.69
CA PRO A 195 -22.56 8.92 -18.05
C PRO A 195 -21.89 10.07 -17.27
N LYS A 196 -21.18 9.76 -16.18
CA LYS A 196 -20.52 10.76 -15.31
C LYS A 196 -19.01 10.82 -15.47
N ARG A 197 -18.44 10.02 -16.40
CA ARG A 197 -17.00 10.02 -16.68
C ARG A 197 -16.65 11.22 -17.54
N THR A 198 -15.55 11.89 -17.18
CA THR A 198 -14.99 13.02 -17.91
C THR A 198 -13.97 12.56 -18.94
N TYR A 199 -13.10 11.64 -18.56
CA TYR A 199 -11.95 11.23 -19.39
C TYR A 199 -12.07 9.80 -19.94
N GLY A 200 -12.80 8.92 -19.28
CA GLY A 200 -12.97 7.53 -19.71
C GLY A 200 -12.78 6.51 -18.57
N TYR A 201 -12.95 5.23 -18.91
CA TYR A 201 -12.98 4.16 -17.91
C TYR A 201 -11.63 3.95 -17.20
N TYR A 202 -10.54 3.90 -17.98
CA TYR A 202 -9.20 3.58 -17.48
C TYR A 202 -8.14 4.40 -18.21
N VAL A 203 -8.10 5.68 -17.93
CA VAL A 203 -7.11 6.60 -18.50
C VAL A 203 -5.88 6.60 -17.59
N LEU A 204 -4.69 6.51 -18.18
CA LEU A 204 -3.41 6.45 -17.45
C LEU A 204 -2.67 7.78 -17.57
N PRO A 205 -2.06 8.28 -16.47
CA PRO A 205 -1.15 9.42 -16.55
C PRO A 205 0.12 9.07 -17.31
N ILE A 206 0.67 10.04 -18.02
CA ILE A 206 1.97 9.93 -18.68
C ILE A 206 2.96 10.83 -17.93
N LEU A 207 4.05 10.26 -17.46
CA LEU A 207 5.19 11.03 -16.99
C LEU A 207 6.09 11.35 -18.19
N TRP A 208 6.32 12.64 -18.43
CA TRP A 208 7.24 13.11 -19.45
C TRP A 208 8.20 14.14 -18.84
N GLY A 209 9.46 13.73 -18.66
CA GLY A 209 10.43 14.54 -17.93
C GLY A 209 10.00 14.69 -16.47
N ASP A 210 9.77 15.91 -16.08
CA ASP A 210 9.29 16.33 -14.75
C ASP A 210 7.82 16.76 -14.74
N THR A 211 7.05 16.38 -15.76
CA THR A 211 5.65 16.78 -15.94
C THR A 211 4.75 15.55 -16.04
N LEU A 212 3.53 15.64 -15.49
CA LEU A 212 2.45 14.68 -15.72
C LEU A 212 1.46 15.25 -16.75
N VAL A 213 1.08 14.42 -17.72
CA VAL A 213 0.13 14.74 -18.78
C VAL A 213 -0.87 13.61 -19.00
#